data_45f56f9615122796faa3e59b854f1cb0
#
_entry.id   45f56f9615122796faa3e59b854f1cb0
#
_cell.length_a   1.000
_cell.length_b   1.000
_cell.length_c   1.000
_cell.angle_alpha   90.00
_cell.angle_beta   90.00
_cell.angle_gamma   90.00
#
_symmetry.space_group_name_H-M   'P 1'
#
loop_
_entity.id
_entity.type
_entity.pdbx_description
1 polymer ?
#
loop_
_entity_poly.entity_id
_entity_poly.type
_entity_poly.pdbx_seq_one_letter_code
_entity_poly.pdbx_strand_id
1 'polypeptide(L)'
;MFTNCHTHYSTRTDFEILQEAINSASSVFHSVGVHPWNAGEYAVDEAIERVEQSINDKTLAIGECGLDGLKGPDFSIQIPVFEQQVKLSEKRQLPLIIHCVKGWNELLIVRKKHRPQQPWIFHGFAKAGILNPVVQSGMLISLGAGIVHHPKRMELVNNIPDQLLLLETDDAQVEIKQVYECVADLKQISLQQLNELVTTNFKNTFTKWRIG
;
A
#
# COMPACT_ATOMS: atom_id res chain seq x y z
N MET A 1 -12.18 15.74 -6.23
CA MET A 1 -12.21 14.38 -5.70
C MET A 1 -10.78 13.89 -5.63
N PHE A 2 -10.35 13.36 -4.50
CA PHE A 2 -8.99 12.89 -4.24
C PHE A 2 -8.93 11.37 -4.32
N THR A 3 -7.76 10.79 -4.55
CA THR A 3 -7.54 9.34 -4.46
C THR A 3 -6.92 9.00 -3.11
N ASN A 4 -7.36 7.88 -2.52
CA ASN A 4 -6.87 7.33 -1.26
C ASN A 4 -6.48 5.87 -1.52
N CYS A 5 -5.19 5.58 -1.60
CA CYS A 5 -4.74 4.27 -2.07
C CYS A 5 -4.82 3.16 -1.00
N HIS A 6 -5.07 3.53 0.27
CA HIS A 6 -5.25 2.58 1.36
C HIS A 6 -5.98 3.24 2.52
N THR A 7 -7.07 2.61 3.00
CA THR A 7 -7.81 3.07 4.17
C THR A 7 -8.55 1.91 4.84
N HIS A 8 -8.69 1.99 6.16
CA HIS A 8 -9.53 1.10 6.96
C HIS A 8 -10.96 1.64 7.16
N TYR A 9 -11.20 2.92 6.83
CA TYR A 9 -12.48 3.60 7.03
C TYR A 9 -12.95 4.26 5.75
N SER A 10 -14.10 3.81 5.21
CA SER A 10 -14.69 4.44 4.03
C SER A 10 -15.28 5.79 4.37
N THR A 11 -14.86 6.82 3.64
CA THR A 11 -15.44 8.17 3.71
C THR A 11 -16.59 8.35 2.72
N ARG A 12 -16.70 7.49 1.70
CA ARG A 12 -17.65 7.53 0.56
C ARG A 12 -17.64 8.83 -0.25
N THR A 13 -16.64 9.68 -0.05
CA THR A 13 -16.53 11.00 -0.70
C THR A 13 -15.40 11.08 -1.72
N ASP A 14 -14.43 10.18 -1.63
CA ASP A 14 -13.24 10.14 -2.47
C ASP A 14 -13.09 8.77 -3.16
N PHE A 15 -12.16 8.67 -4.10
CA PHE A 15 -11.79 7.38 -4.68
C PHE A 15 -10.82 6.67 -3.74
N GLU A 16 -11.31 5.69 -3.03
CA GLU A 16 -10.58 4.98 -1.98
C GLU A 16 -10.50 3.49 -2.23
N ILE A 17 -9.39 2.88 -1.79
CA ILE A 17 -9.22 1.44 -1.70
C ILE A 17 -9.36 1.05 -0.24
N LEU A 18 -10.49 0.42 0.08
CA LEU A 18 -10.79 -0.03 1.43
C LEU A 18 -10.05 -1.35 1.73
N GLN A 19 -9.39 -1.43 2.88
CA GLN A 19 -8.86 -2.70 3.37
C GLN A 19 -10.01 -3.59 3.84
N GLU A 20 -10.17 -4.76 3.20
CA GLU A 20 -11.22 -5.70 3.53
C GLU A 20 -10.68 -6.97 4.20
N ALA A 21 -11.49 -7.53 5.08
CA ALA A 21 -11.21 -8.83 5.66
C ALA A 21 -11.34 -9.94 4.61
N ILE A 22 -10.57 -11.02 4.77
CA ILE A 22 -10.71 -12.24 3.98
C ILE A 22 -12.15 -12.77 4.14
N ASN A 23 -12.75 -13.23 3.04
CA ASN A 23 -14.15 -13.66 2.92
C ASN A 23 -15.18 -12.51 3.02
N SER A 24 -14.78 -11.26 2.94
CA SER A 24 -15.70 -10.15 2.77
C SER A 24 -16.31 -10.16 1.37
N ALA A 25 -17.62 -9.94 1.27
CA ALA A 25 -18.31 -9.74 0.00
C ALA A 25 -18.38 -8.25 -0.35
N SER A 26 -17.24 -7.59 -0.48
CA SER A 26 -17.20 -6.16 -0.70
C SER A 26 -17.78 -5.74 -2.06
N SER A 27 -18.61 -4.71 -2.05
CA SER A 27 -19.18 -4.06 -3.23
C SER A 27 -18.46 -2.77 -3.62
N VAL A 28 -17.47 -2.34 -2.83
CA VAL A 28 -16.63 -1.17 -3.07
C VAL A 28 -15.24 -1.57 -3.54
N PHE A 29 -14.48 -0.63 -4.09
CA PHE A 29 -13.07 -0.89 -4.42
C PHE A 29 -12.27 -1.19 -3.15
N HIS A 30 -11.53 -2.29 -3.20
CA HIS A 30 -10.86 -2.79 -2.00
C HIS A 30 -9.53 -3.50 -2.31
N SER A 31 -8.75 -3.70 -1.26
CA SER A 31 -7.65 -4.66 -1.19
C SER A 31 -7.99 -5.78 -0.22
N VAL A 32 -7.46 -6.97 -0.46
CA VAL A 32 -7.59 -8.13 0.42
C VAL A 32 -6.28 -8.90 0.47
N GLY A 33 -5.86 -9.30 1.67
CA GLY A 33 -4.61 -10.01 1.89
C GLY A 33 -4.49 -10.55 3.31
N VAL A 34 -3.40 -11.27 3.56
CA VAL A 34 -3.01 -11.73 4.90
C VAL A 34 -2.05 -10.71 5.48
N HIS A 35 -2.52 -9.95 6.45
CA HIS A 35 -1.66 -9.04 7.21
C HIS A 35 -0.56 -9.83 7.95
N PRO A 36 0.68 -9.34 8.08
CA PRO A 36 1.76 -10.05 8.76
C PRO A 36 1.43 -10.45 10.21
N TRP A 37 0.59 -9.73 10.90
CA TRP A 37 0.16 -10.08 12.26
C TRP A 37 -0.69 -11.36 12.31
N ASN A 38 -1.39 -11.68 11.24
CA ASN A 38 -2.24 -12.86 11.10
C ASN A 38 -1.56 -14.02 10.34
N ALA A 39 -0.30 -13.83 9.92
CA ALA A 39 0.47 -14.89 9.31
C ALA A 39 0.63 -16.06 10.32
N GLY A 40 0.22 -17.25 9.92
CA GLY A 40 0.24 -18.42 10.80
C GLY A 40 -1.09 -18.78 11.47
N GLU A 41 -2.15 -17.97 11.30
CA GLU A 41 -3.52 -18.36 11.70
C GLU A 41 -4.03 -19.57 10.91
N TYR A 42 -3.55 -19.73 9.68
CA TYR A 42 -3.83 -20.84 8.77
C TYR A 42 -2.54 -21.38 8.18
N ALA A 43 -2.59 -22.62 7.68
CA ALA A 43 -1.52 -23.11 6.81
C ALA A 43 -1.36 -22.19 5.60
N VAL A 44 -0.14 -22.03 5.07
CA VAL A 44 0.17 -21.04 4.02
C VAL A 44 -0.75 -21.18 2.81
N ASP A 45 -0.92 -22.43 2.31
CA ASP A 45 -1.75 -22.68 1.13
C ASP A 45 -3.23 -22.35 1.39
N GLU A 46 -3.75 -22.70 2.58
CA GLU A 46 -5.11 -22.36 2.99
C GLU A 46 -5.32 -20.84 3.10
N ALA A 47 -4.36 -20.12 3.69
CA ALA A 47 -4.42 -18.68 3.80
C ALA A 47 -4.51 -18.00 2.42
N ILE A 48 -3.72 -18.48 1.45
CA ILE A 48 -3.71 -17.97 0.08
C ILE A 48 -4.97 -18.32 -0.68
N GLU A 49 -5.49 -19.54 -0.51
CA GLU A 49 -6.77 -19.94 -1.12
C GLU A 49 -7.91 -19.03 -0.65
N ARG A 50 -7.97 -18.71 0.64
CA ARG A 50 -8.96 -17.78 1.21
C ARG A 50 -8.84 -16.37 0.62
N VAL A 51 -7.62 -15.84 0.46
CA VAL A 51 -7.40 -14.56 -0.23
C VAL A 51 -7.88 -14.66 -1.67
N GLU A 52 -7.51 -15.72 -2.40
CA GLU A 52 -7.88 -15.90 -3.80
C GLU A 52 -9.39 -16.00 -4.01
N GLN A 53 -10.12 -16.66 -3.12
CA GLN A 53 -11.59 -16.75 -3.12
C GLN A 53 -12.27 -15.40 -2.81
N SER A 54 -11.59 -14.50 -2.09
CA SER A 54 -12.09 -13.17 -1.76
C SER A 54 -11.89 -12.14 -2.87
N ILE A 55 -11.11 -12.47 -3.90
CA ILE A 55 -10.86 -11.58 -5.05
C ILE A 55 -12.11 -11.53 -5.96
N ASN A 56 -12.58 -10.31 -6.25
CA ASN A 56 -13.67 -10.04 -7.17
C ASN A 56 -13.37 -8.86 -8.10
N ASP A 57 -14.34 -8.43 -8.90
CA ASP A 57 -14.17 -7.34 -9.89
C ASP A 57 -13.87 -5.96 -9.25
N LYS A 58 -14.08 -5.81 -7.95
CA LYS A 58 -13.77 -4.59 -7.19
C LYS A 58 -12.42 -4.67 -6.48
N THR A 59 -11.75 -5.82 -6.53
CA THR A 59 -10.42 -5.96 -5.93
C THR A 59 -9.37 -5.28 -6.80
N LEU A 60 -8.71 -4.25 -6.25
CA LEU A 60 -7.69 -3.46 -6.93
C LEU A 60 -6.26 -3.80 -6.52
N ALA A 61 -6.06 -4.43 -5.35
CA ALA A 61 -4.75 -4.82 -4.85
C ALA A 61 -4.83 -6.07 -3.97
N ILE A 62 -3.71 -6.77 -3.82
CA ILE A 62 -3.49 -7.71 -2.74
C ILE A 62 -2.80 -6.96 -1.60
N GLY A 63 -3.37 -7.04 -0.44
CA GLY A 63 -2.92 -6.32 0.75
C GLY A 63 -4.09 -6.07 1.71
N GLU A 64 -3.75 -5.68 2.89
CA GLU A 64 -2.42 -5.40 3.42
C GLU A 64 -1.63 -6.71 3.60
N CYS A 65 -0.41 -6.75 3.11
CA CYS A 65 0.49 -7.90 3.24
C CYS A 65 1.91 -7.42 3.56
N GLY A 66 2.84 -8.29 3.89
CA GLY A 66 4.22 -7.85 4.13
C GLY A 66 4.84 -8.43 5.37
N LEU A 67 5.64 -7.60 6.10
CA LEU A 67 6.49 -8.05 7.21
C LEU A 67 6.46 -7.06 8.38
N ASP A 68 6.29 -7.59 9.60
CA ASP A 68 6.37 -6.82 10.84
C ASP A 68 7.29 -7.53 11.86
N GLY A 69 8.43 -6.91 12.15
CA GLY A 69 9.39 -7.40 13.15
C GLY A 69 9.09 -6.97 14.59
N LEU A 70 7.96 -6.29 14.84
CA LEU A 70 7.53 -5.88 16.18
C LEU A 70 6.27 -6.61 16.66
N LYS A 71 5.40 -7.00 15.72
CA LYS A 71 4.13 -7.66 16.02
C LYS A 71 3.92 -8.85 15.09
N GLY A 72 3.07 -9.77 15.55
CA GLY A 72 2.79 -11.01 14.82
C GLY A 72 3.85 -12.10 15.08
N PRO A 73 3.80 -13.20 14.32
CA PRO A 73 4.75 -14.30 14.43
C PRO A 73 6.13 -13.94 13.85
N ASP A 74 7.12 -14.79 14.08
CA ASP A 74 8.47 -14.62 13.52
C ASP A 74 8.50 -14.56 11.99
N PHE A 75 9.53 -13.95 11.42
CA PHE A 75 9.73 -13.87 9.96
C PHE A 75 9.77 -15.22 9.26
N SER A 76 10.18 -16.30 9.95
CA SER A 76 10.11 -17.67 9.42
C SER A 76 8.69 -18.12 9.06
N ILE A 77 7.67 -17.49 9.66
CA ILE A 77 6.24 -17.72 9.38
C ILE A 77 5.71 -16.65 8.42
N GLN A 78 6.06 -15.38 8.63
CA GLN A 78 5.55 -14.28 7.80
C GLN A 78 6.06 -14.35 6.35
N ILE A 79 7.36 -14.65 6.14
CA ILE A 79 7.97 -14.64 4.81
C ILE A 79 7.31 -15.64 3.86
N PRO A 80 7.08 -16.92 4.21
CA PRO A 80 6.38 -17.84 3.33
C PRO A 80 4.99 -17.35 2.90
N VAL A 81 4.21 -16.80 3.82
CA VAL A 81 2.87 -16.22 3.52
C VAL A 81 2.99 -15.03 2.58
N PHE A 82 3.93 -14.12 2.83
CA PHE A 82 4.17 -12.96 1.99
C PHE A 82 4.64 -13.37 0.58
N GLU A 83 5.57 -14.31 0.46
CA GLU A 83 6.05 -14.82 -0.85
C GLU A 83 4.91 -15.42 -1.68
N GLN A 84 3.95 -16.11 -1.07
CA GLN A 84 2.81 -16.63 -1.81
C GLN A 84 1.85 -15.53 -2.23
N GLN A 85 1.69 -14.46 -1.43
CA GLN A 85 0.92 -13.28 -1.85
C GLN A 85 1.61 -12.53 -3.01
N VAL A 86 2.95 -12.50 -3.04
CA VAL A 86 3.69 -12.00 -4.22
C VAL A 86 3.36 -12.82 -5.47
N LYS A 87 3.35 -14.16 -5.39
CA LYS A 87 2.99 -15.01 -6.53
C LYS A 87 1.53 -14.84 -6.94
N LEU A 88 0.63 -14.68 -5.99
CA LEU A 88 -0.78 -14.42 -6.26
C LEU A 88 -0.98 -13.07 -6.95
N SER A 89 -0.26 -12.03 -6.54
CA SER A 89 -0.22 -10.72 -7.18
C SER A 89 0.16 -10.82 -8.66
N GLU A 90 1.23 -11.55 -8.99
CA GLU A 90 1.65 -11.80 -10.37
C GLU A 90 0.58 -12.57 -11.16
N LYS A 91 0.03 -13.64 -10.60
CA LYS A 91 -1.02 -14.47 -11.21
C LYS A 91 -2.28 -13.66 -11.50
N ARG A 92 -2.70 -12.79 -10.61
CA ARG A 92 -3.94 -12.01 -10.69
C ARG A 92 -3.75 -10.64 -11.36
N GLN A 93 -2.50 -10.26 -11.64
CA GLN A 93 -2.14 -8.95 -12.18
C GLN A 93 -2.66 -7.81 -11.29
N LEU A 94 -2.40 -7.90 -9.99
CA LEU A 94 -2.79 -6.93 -8.97
C LEU A 94 -1.55 -6.40 -8.25
N PRO A 95 -1.45 -5.09 -7.99
CA PRO A 95 -0.37 -4.53 -7.18
C PRO A 95 -0.44 -5.05 -5.73
N LEU A 96 0.66 -4.89 -4.99
CA LEU A 96 0.71 -5.17 -3.55
C LEU A 96 0.68 -3.89 -2.73
N ILE A 97 -0.17 -3.83 -1.70
CA ILE A 97 -0.11 -2.85 -0.61
C ILE A 97 0.66 -3.49 0.53
N ILE A 98 1.83 -2.95 0.84
CA ILE A 98 2.84 -3.59 1.67
C ILE A 98 3.01 -2.87 3.00
N HIS A 99 2.70 -3.59 4.08
CA HIS A 99 3.08 -3.28 5.44
C HIS A 99 4.54 -3.66 5.68
N CYS A 100 5.36 -2.75 6.17
CA CYS A 100 6.74 -3.09 6.53
C CYS A 100 7.24 -2.34 7.77
N VAL A 101 7.28 -3.04 8.88
CA VAL A 101 7.82 -2.55 10.16
C VAL A 101 8.99 -3.41 10.58
N LYS A 102 10.21 -2.79 10.71
CA LYS A 102 11.44 -3.51 11.10
C LYS A 102 11.82 -4.73 10.24
N GLY A 103 11.18 -4.91 9.06
CA GLY A 103 11.39 -6.03 8.12
C GLY A 103 11.94 -5.60 6.76
N TRP A 104 12.57 -4.43 6.69
CA TRP A 104 13.04 -3.85 5.44
C TRP A 104 14.04 -4.73 4.66
N ASN A 105 15.05 -5.28 5.35
CA ASN A 105 16.06 -6.11 4.69
C ASN A 105 15.45 -7.38 4.11
N GLU A 106 14.58 -8.03 4.87
CA GLU A 106 13.85 -9.22 4.46
C GLU A 106 12.93 -8.95 3.28
N LEU A 107 12.23 -7.80 3.31
CA LEU A 107 11.39 -7.34 2.20
C LEU A 107 12.19 -7.20 0.90
N LEU A 108 13.36 -6.58 0.97
CA LEU A 108 14.25 -6.44 -0.20
C LEU A 108 14.77 -7.79 -0.71
N ILE A 109 15.08 -8.72 0.19
CA ILE A 109 15.50 -10.08 -0.18
C ILE A 109 14.38 -10.78 -0.96
N VAL A 110 13.14 -10.72 -0.45
CA VAL A 110 11.96 -11.27 -1.14
C VAL A 110 11.78 -10.61 -2.50
N ARG A 111 11.81 -9.26 -2.57
CA ARG A 111 11.68 -8.53 -3.83
C ARG A 111 12.74 -8.94 -4.85
N LYS A 112 14.01 -9.03 -4.44
CA LYS A 112 15.12 -9.44 -5.31
C LYS A 112 14.97 -10.88 -5.79
N LYS A 113 14.49 -11.78 -4.95
CA LYS A 113 14.24 -13.19 -5.25
C LYS A 113 13.15 -13.35 -6.32
N HIS A 114 12.02 -12.65 -6.14
CA HIS A 114 10.83 -12.82 -6.99
C HIS A 114 10.85 -11.94 -8.25
N ARG A 115 11.59 -10.82 -8.26
CA ARG A 115 11.67 -9.86 -9.38
C ARG A 115 10.30 -9.50 -9.94
N PRO A 116 9.38 -8.98 -9.08
CA PRO A 116 7.98 -8.81 -9.45
C PRO A 116 7.80 -7.83 -10.60
N GLN A 117 6.82 -8.11 -11.46
CA GLN A 117 6.36 -7.22 -12.52
C GLN A 117 5.23 -6.31 -12.03
N GLN A 118 4.44 -6.79 -11.04
CA GLN A 118 3.38 -5.99 -10.47
C GLN A 118 3.93 -4.91 -9.53
N PRO A 119 3.29 -3.73 -9.46
CA PRO A 119 3.68 -2.66 -8.57
C PRO A 119 3.65 -3.08 -7.10
N TRP A 120 4.67 -2.67 -6.34
CA TRP A 120 4.72 -2.77 -4.90
C TRP A 120 4.57 -1.37 -4.31
N ILE A 121 3.60 -1.19 -3.41
CA ILE A 121 3.32 0.06 -2.72
C ILE A 121 3.75 -0.11 -1.27
N PHE A 122 4.80 0.61 -0.86
CA PHE A 122 5.16 0.70 0.54
C PHE A 122 4.21 1.69 1.21
N HIS A 123 3.17 1.18 1.91
CA HIS A 123 2.19 2.03 2.57
C HIS A 123 2.71 2.55 3.93
N GLY A 124 2.08 3.60 4.47
CA GLY A 124 2.43 4.17 5.76
C GLY A 124 3.89 4.65 5.87
N PHE A 125 4.50 5.05 4.75
CA PHE A 125 5.94 5.32 4.73
C PHE A 125 6.32 6.55 5.56
N ALA A 126 7.18 6.34 6.56
CA ALA A 126 7.64 7.39 7.47
C ALA A 126 9.14 7.32 7.81
N LYS A 127 9.95 6.57 7.03
CA LYS A 127 11.35 6.28 7.39
C LYS A 127 12.35 6.91 6.42
N ALA A 128 12.73 8.16 6.65
CA ALA A 128 13.71 8.87 5.84
C ALA A 128 15.02 8.09 5.62
N GLY A 129 15.50 7.35 6.61
CA GLY A 129 16.76 6.60 6.53
C GLY A 129 16.80 5.46 5.50
N ILE A 130 15.63 4.98 5.03
CA ILE A 130 15.54 3.94 3.98
C ILE A 130 14.89 4.46 2.69
N LEU A 131 14.61 5.76 2.60
CA LEU A 131 13.93 6.33 1.44
C LEU A 131 14.68 6.05 0.13
N ASN A 132 15.98 6.35 0.08
CA ASN A 132 16.77 6.12 -1.13
C ASN A 132 16.78 4.66 -1.60
N PRO A 133 17.04 3.65 -0.76
CA PRO A 133 16.88 2.25 -1.17
C PRO A 133 15.47 1.90 -1.68
N VAL A 134 14.41 2.42 -1.06
CA VAL A 134 13.02 2.20 -1.51
C VAL A 134 12.82 2.77 -2.90
N VAL A 135 13.20 4.03 -3.13
CA VAL A 135 13.14 4.69 -4.43
C VAL A 135 13.93 3.92 -5.49
N GLN A 136 15.17 3.51 -5.17
CA GLN A 136 16.02 2.72 -6.08
C GLN A 136 15.45 1.34 -6.41
N SER A 137 14.66 0.76 -5.53
CA SER A 137 13.97 -0.50 -5.80
C SER A 137 12.77 -0.36 -6.76
N GLY A 138 12.37 0.87 -7.11
CA GLY A 138 11.21 1.15 -7.95
C GLY A 138 9.86 0.90 -7.27
N MET A 139 9.83 0.88 -5.93
CA MET A 139 8.57 0.77 -5.18
C MET A 139 7.86 2.13 -5.15
N LEU A 140 6.54 2.11 -5.29
CA LEU A 140 5.74 3.28 -4.97
C LEU A 140 5.73 3.50 -3.46
N ILE A 141 5.54 4.74 -3.06
CA ILE A 141 5.55 5.17 -1.67
C ILE A 141 4.24 5.87 -1.37
N SER A 142 3.49 5.35 -0.40
CA SER A 142 2.30 6.02 0.08
C SER A 142 2.59 6.76 1.40
N LEU A 143 2.23 8.04 1.43
CA LEU A 143 2.32 8.88 2.61
C LEU A 143 0.94 8.99 3.28
N GLY A 144 0.87 8.53 4.52
CA GLY A 144 -0.34 8.58 5.32
C GLY A 144 -0.49 9.87 6.15
N ALA A 145 -1.57 9.95 6.91
CA ALA A 145 -1.91 11.10 7.76
C ALA A 145 -0.78 11.49 8.74
N GLY A 146 0.05 10.54 9.16
CA GLY A 146 1.22 10.79 10.02
C GLY A 146 2.23 11.79 9.44
N ILE A 147 2.22 12.04 8.11
CA ILE A 147 3.14 13.01 7.50
C ILE A 147 2.88 14.44 7.98
N VAL A 148 1.66 14.78 8.36
CA VAL A 148 1.28 16.13 8.80
C VAL A 148 2.14 16.61 9.98
N HIS A 149 2.47 15.71 10.90
CA HIS A 149 3.27 16.03 12.11
C HIS A 149 4.66 15.37 12.11
N HIS A 150 5.05 14.73 11.00
CA HIS A 150 6.33 14.03 10.94
C HIS A 150 7.51 15.01 11.00
N PRO A 151 8.52 14.79 11.89
CA PRO A 151 9.62 15.75 12.07
C PRO A 151 10.50 15.91 10.82
N LYS A 152 10.57 14.89 9.97
CA LYS A 152 11.32 14.88 8.70
C LYS A 152 10.42 14.99 7.46
N ARG A 153 9.23 15.56 7.59
CA ARG A 153 8.26 15.63 6.48
C ARG A 153 8.81 16.31 5.23
N MET A 154 9.57 17.40 5.38
CA MET A 154 10.23 18.09 4.25
C MET A 154 11.19 17.16 3.51
N GLU A 155 12.05 16.44 4.25
CA GLU A 155 13.01 15.48 3.69
C GLU A 155 12.27 14.35 2.95
N LEU A 156 11.24 13.77 3.57
CA LEU A 156 10.45 12.69 2.97
C LEU A 156 9.76 13.15 1.69
N VAL A 157 8.95 14.19 1.76
CA VAL A 157 8.11 14.64 0.64
C VAL A 157 8.95 15.08 -0.56
N ASN A 158 10.05 15.83 -0.31
CA ASN A 158 10.84 16.41 -1.40
C ASN A 158 11.80 15.40 -2.07
N ASN A 159 12.11 14.29 -1.41
CA ASN A 159 12.98 13.25 -1.99
C ASN A 159 12.21 12.03 -2.55
N ILE A 160 10.88 12.01 -2.46
CA ILE A 160 10.08 11.04 -3.20
C ILE A 160 9.88 11.54 -4.62
N PRO A 161 10.34 10.78 -5.65
CA PRO A 161 10.06 11.11 -7.04
C PRO A 161 8.56 11.20 -7.31
N ASP A 162 8.14 12.20 -8.06
CA ASP A 162 6.73 12.48 -8.30
C ASP A 162 5.96 11.25 -8.83
N GLN A 163 6.56 10.48 -9.72
CA GLN A 163 5.95 9.28 -10.31
C GLN A 163 5.80 8.10 -9.34
N LEU A 164 6.41 8.15 -8.15
CA LEU A 164 6.33 7.09 -7.13
C LEU A 164 5.44 7.47 -5.95
N LEU A 165 4.87 8.69 -5.94
CA LEU A 165 4.09 9.20 -4.82
C LEU A 165 2.63 8.78 -4.90
N LEU A 166 2.13 8.18 -3.82
CA LEU A 166 0.72 7.96 -3.51
C LEU A 166 0.39 8.56 -2.14
N LEU A 167 -0.90 8.76 -1.87
CA LEU A 167 -1.39 9.28 -0.59
C LEU A 167 -2.50 8.39 -0.04
N GLU A 168 -2.60 8.33 1.29
CA GLU A 168 -3.54 7.47 2.01
C GLU A 168 -3.97 8.07 3.34
N THR A 169 -4.98 7.48 3.97
CA THR A 169 -5.35 7.77 5.36
C THR A 169 -5.02 6.64 6.33
N ASP A 170 -4.86 5.41 5.84
CA ASP A 170 -4.64 4.21 6.62
C ASP A 170 -5.76 4.03 7.71
N ASP A 171 -5.38 3.90 8.98
CA ASP A 171 -6.29 3.79 10.12
C ASP A 171 -6.68 5.16 10.73
N ALA A 172 -6.19 6.28 10.18
CA ALA A 172 -6.49 7.60 10.68
C ALA A 172 -7.89 8.07 10.24
N GLN A 173 -8.68 8.54 11.21
CA GLN A 173 -10.00 9.13 10.96
C GLN A 173 -9.89 10.61 10.57
N VAL A 174 -9.24 10.88 9.45
CA VAL A 174 -9.06 12.21 8.88
C VAL A 174 -9.52 12.24 7.42
N GLU A 175 -9.88 13.41 6.95
CA GLU A 175 -10.14 13.59 5.51
C GLU A 175 -8.82 13.48 4.73
N ILE A 176 -8.79 12.68 3.68
CA ILE A 176 -7.60 12.54 2.81
C ILE A 176 -7.14 13.90 2.27
N LYS A 177 -8.04 14.85 2.08
CA LYS A 177 -7.73 16.22 1.67
C LYS A 177 -6.67 16.89 2.55
N GLN A 178 -6.68 16.64 3.88
CA GLN A 178 -5.68 17.21 4.79
C GLN A 178 -4.26 16.70 4.50
N VAL A 179 -4.14 15.43 4.09
CA VAL A 179 -2.86 14.86 3.66
C VAL A 179 -2.38 15.52 2.37
N TYR A 180 -3.31 15.69 1.40
CA TYR A 180 -3.01 16.39 0.14
C TYR A 180 -2.58 17.84 0.37
N GLU A 181 -3.29 18.61 1.19
CA GLU A 181 -2.95 20.00 1.52
C GLU A 181 -1.55 20.09 2.12
N CYS A 182 -1.23 19.25 3.10
CA CYS A 182 0.09 19.21 3.72
C CYS A 182 1.19 18.88 2.70
N VAL A 183 0.99 17.88 1.83
CA VAL A 183 2.00 17.47 0.84
C VAL A 183 2.16 18.53 -0.26
N ALA A 184 1.07 19.18 -0.70
CA ALA A 184 1.10 20.27 -1.68
C ALA A 184 1.93 21.45 -1.17
N ASP A 185 1.69 21.87 0.08
CA ASP A 185 2.44 22.93 0.73
C ASP A 185 3.94 22.60 0.83
N LEU A 186 4.28 21.37 1.22
CA LEU A 186 5.68 20.92 1.33
C LEU A 186 6.39 20.83 -0.02
N LYS A 187 5.68 20.46 -1.10
CA LYS A 187 6.20 20.43 -2.48
C LYS A 187 6.17 21.82 -3.15
N GLN A 188 5.55 22.82 -2.53
CA GLN A 188 5.37 24.16 -3.09
C GLN A 188 4.63 24.16 -4.44
N ILE A 189 3.62 23.31 -4.56
CA ILE A 189 2.72 23.22 -5.73
C ILE A 189 1.27 23.43 -5.31
N SER A 190 0.40 23.76 -6.27
CA SER A 190 -1.02 23.87 -5.96
C SER A 190 -1.65 22.52 -5.61
N LEU A 191 -2.72 22.54 -4.81
CA LEU A 191 -3.50 21.34 -4.47
C LEU A 191 -4.02 20.63 -5.73
N GLN A 192 -4.38 21.41 -6.77
CA GLN A 192 -4.80 20.85 -8.05
C GLN A 192 -3.68 20.10 -8.75
N GLN A 193 -2.47 20.65 -8.82
CA GLN A 193 -1.31 20.00 -9.43
C GLN A 193 -0.96 18.70 -8.71
N LEU A 194 -0.96 18.71 -7.37
CA LEU A 194 -0.73 17.49 -6.59
C LEU A 194 -1.81 16.44 -6.85
N ASN A 195 -3.10 16.85 -6.89
CA ASN A 195 -4.19 15.93 -7.16
C ASN A 195 -4.10 15.28 -8.55
N GLU A 196 -3.75 16.04 -9.58
CA GLU A 196 -3.51 15.52 -10.93
C GLU A 196 -2.35 14.52 -10.96
N LEU A 197 -1.25 14.84 -10.28
CA LEU A 197 -0.07 13.99 -10.16
C LEU A 197 -0.41 12.65 -9.48
N VAL A 198 -0.98 12.70 -8.27
CA VAL A 198 -1.29 11.50 -7.48
C VAL A 198 -2.39 10.67 -8.13
N THR A 199 -3.40 11.31 -8.74
CA THR A 199 -4.45 10.61 -9.50
C THR A 199 -3.86 9.89 -10.72
N THR A 200 -2.88 10.48 -11.39
CA THR A 200 -2.18 9.82 -12.51
C THR A 200 -1.41 8.58 -12.03
N ASN A 201 -0.67 8.70 -10.94
CA ASN A 201 0.04 7.58 -10.34
C ASN A 201 -0.91 6.47 -9.89
N PHE A 202 -2.03 6.85 -9.27
CA PHE A 202 -3.08 5.91 -8.85
C PHE A 202 -3.62 5.11 -10.04
N LYS A 203 -4.00 5.78 -11.13
CA LYS A 203 -4.51 5.13 -12.35
C LYS A 203 -3.48 4.20 -13.00
N ASN A 204 -2.22 4.60 -13.03
CA ASN A 204 -1.14 3.79 -13.58
C ASN A 204 -0.84 2.56 -12.72
N THR A 205 -1.06 2.65 -11.41
CA THR A 205 -0.82 1.57 -10.44
C THR A 205 -1.98 0.59 -10.40
N PHE A 206 -3.22 1.09 -10.30
CA PHE A 206 -4.43 0.29 -10.17
C PHE A 206 -5.15 0.17 -11.51
N THR A 207 -4.56 -0.56 -12.45
CA THR A 207 -5.00 -0.63 -13.85
C THR A 207 -6.40 -1.23 -14.05
N LYS A 208 -6.89 -2.00 -13.06
CA LYS A 208 -8.27 -2.51 -13.05
C LYS A 208 -9.29 -1.47 -12.58
N TRP A 209 -8.82 -0.34 -12.04
CA TRP A 209 -9.70 0.75 -11.67
C TRP A 209 -10.26 1.43 -12.92
N ARG A 210 -11.56 1.30 -13.11
CA ARG A 210 -12.30 1.99 -14.18
C ARG A 210 -13.44 2.76 -13.53
N ILE A 211 -13.55 4.02 -13.89
CA ILE A 211 -14.76 4.79 -13.59
C ILE A 211 -15.87 4.17 -14.45
N GLY A 212 -16.88 3.60 -13.79
CA GLY A 212 -18.09 3.13 -14.47
C GLY A 212 -18.90 4.31 -14.99
#